data_6ef027b141f4f1d187f50577034f7c51
#
_entry.id   6ef027b141f4f1d187f50577034f7c51
#
_cell.length_a   1.000
_cell.length_b   1.000
_cell.length_c   1.000
_cell.angle_alpha   90.00
_cell.angle_beta   90.00
_cell.angle_gamma   90.00
#
_symmetry.space_group_name_H-M   'P 1'
#
loop_
_entity.id
_entity.type
_entity.pdbx_description
1 polymer ?
#
loop_
_entity_poly.entity_id
_entity_poly.type
_entity_poly.pdbx_seq_one_letter_code
_entity_poly.pdbx_strand_id
1 'polypeptide(L)'
;VNILIVGKMNKSDELFSAFSMLSKKDREAFLLKIKYVEEERQAEKKEPSILTPEKVQNNRFANDFFCPHCESRHIVRYGKRPDGTQRFRCVDCRRIFQATTNTVLGKNTYRNQEKLRMYVNCMCKELSVRQSAKICGITVPTAFAWRHKILNALRNTCEHQMLSGTVELDRTFFNLSFKGSRHASEFKQLIEKYDKNKESLQQVCVPLAVGREGGFTGKVSTLGWSSTDTILSAIKDHLTSRSKLLADAEISQNNQNGKVLRNVNLTTVKGINEDRSLDAVRKFKQGINESINLKFRGVATKYINDYILWYGFLHLSKQKPKECENLLYDIALYSICSVNTRSIGKQMMPIKLSSGQKMLLSEFLDGLAENTMND
;
A
#
# COMPACT_ATOMS: atom_id res chain seq x y z
N VAL A 1 48.25 -14.73 49.05
CA VAL A 1 46.93 -14.11 49.24
C VAL A 1 46.66 -13.32 48.00
N ASN A 2 45.99 -13.93 47.01
CA ASN A 2 45.52 -13.25 45.76
C ASN A 2 44.13 -12.66 46.06
N ILE A 3 44.06 -11.36 46.18
CA ILE A 3 42.79 -10.63 46.23
C ILE A 3 42.34 -10.46 44.75
N LEU A 4 41.38 -11.28 44.34
CA LEU A 4 40.62 -11.08 43.12
C LEU A 4 39.80 -9.79 43.27
N ILE A 5 40.27 -8.72 42.64
CA ILE A 5 39.47 -7.49 42.45
C ILE A 5 38.38 -7.85 41.43
N VAL A 6 37.18 -8.21 41.94
CA VAL A 6 35.97 -8.28 41.14
C VAL A 6 35.58 -6.83 40.78
N GLY A 7 36.09 -6.35 39.66
CA GLY A 7 35.69 -5.07 39.10
C GLY A 7 34.18 -5.11 38.80
N LYS A 8 33.41 -4.14 39.32
CA LYS A 8 32.01 -3.95 38.92
C LYS A 8 31.97 -3.84 37.42
N MET A 9 31.32 -4.78 36.76
CA MET A 9 31.04 -4.68 35.32
C MET A 9 30.33 -3.36 35.05
N ASN A 10 30.77 -2.66 34.02
CA ASN A 10 30.16 -1.44 33.57
C ASN A 10 28.76 -1.79 32.97
N LYS A 11 27.78 -0.90 33.11
CA LYS A 11 26.43 -1.08 32.49
C LYS A 11 26.49 -1.42 31.01
N SER A 12 27.51 -0.94 30.30
CA SER A 12 27.77 -1.25 28.90
C SER A 12 28.11 -2.72 28.69
N ASP A 13 28.92 -3.32 29.58
CA ASP A 13 29.35 -4.71 29.48
C ASP A 13 28.21 -5.67 29.82
N GLU A 14 27.34 -5.30 30.77
CA GLU A 14 26.11 -6.04 31.09
C GLU A 14 25.15 -6.06 29.92
N LEU A 15 24.94 -4.90 29.26
CA LEU A 15 24.10 -4.79 28.06
C LEU A 15 24.67 -5.58 26.88
N PHE A 16 25.99 -5.54 26.69
CA PHE A 16 26.63 -6.29 25.62
C PHE A 16 26.56 -7.81 25.86
N SER A 17 26.74 -8.25 27.12
CA SER A 17 26.53 -9.64 27.49
C SER A 17 25.10 -10.10 27.23
N ALA A 18 24.11 -9.34 27.70
CA ALA A 18 22.70 -9.64 27.43
C ALA A 18 22.36 -9.66 25.93
N PHE A 19 22.92 -8.75 25.14
CA PHE A 19 22.75 -8.71 23.70
C PHE A 19 23.36 -9.93 23.01
N SER A 20 24.54 -10.39 23.45
CA SER A 20 25.23 -11.55 22.89
C SER A 20 24.48 -12.87 23.11
N MET A 21 23.67 -12.95 24.16
CA MET A 21 22.81 -14.11 24.47
C MET A 21 21.52 -14.17 23.64
N LEU A 22 21.16 -13.11 22.96
CA LEU A 22 19.96 -13.09 22.12
C LEU A 22 20.10 -13.99 20.88
N SER A 23 19.00 -14.55 20.40
CA SER A 23 18.97 -15.23 19.09
C SER A 23 19.38 -14.27 17.96
N LYS A 24 19.91 -14.78 16.86
CA LYS A 24 20.27 -13.98 15.66
C LYS A 24 19.12 -13.04 15.28
N LYS A 25 17.91 -13.56 15.27
CA LYS A 25 16.69 -12.84 14.92
C LYS A 25 16.33 -11.72 15.91
N ASP A 26 16.58 -11.94 17.19
CA ASP A 26 16.32 -10.95 18.22
C ASP A 26 17.39 -9.87 18.26
N ARG A 27 18.65 -10.23 17.98
CA ARG A 27 19.74 -9.27 17.79
C ARG A 27 19.46 -8.31 16.62
N GLU A 28 19.04 -8.83 15.48
CA GLU A 28 18.67 -8.00 14.32
C GLU A 28 17.51 -7.03 14.66
N ALA A 29 16.48 -7.51 15.37
CA ALA A 29 15.37 -6.66 15.80
C ALA A 29 15.80 -5.61 16.84
N PHE A 30 16.75 -5.93 17.71
CA PHE A 30 17.28 -5.00 18.71
C PHE A 30 18.15 -3.90 18.06
N LEU A 31 19.03 -4.28 17.13
CA LEU A 31 19.83 -3.33 16.36
C LEU A 31 18.97 -2.38 15.53
N LEU A 32 17.89 -2.88 14.92
CA LEU A 32 16.93 -2.03 14.23
C LEU A 32 16.25 -1.03 15.16
N LYS A 33 15.94 -1.42 16.41
CA LYS A 33 15.39 -0.50 17.41
C LYS A 33 16.40 0.57 17.82
N ILE A 34 17.65 0.19 18.08
CA ILE A 34 18.71 1.15 18.42
C ILE A 34 18.89 2.15 17.29
N LYS A 35 19.04 1.66 16.07
CA LYS A 35 19.20 2.53 14.89
C LYS A 35 18.03 3.51 14.73
N TYR A 36 16.81 3.04 14.98
CA TYR A 36 15.61 3.89 14.98
C TYR A 36 15.70 4.99 16.05
N VAL A 37 16.07 4.63 17.29
CA VAL A 37 16.20 5.59 18.40
C VAL A 37 17.31 6.62 18.15
N GLU A 38 18.42 6.20 17.55
CA GLU A 38 19.52 7.11 17.18
C GLU A 38 19.12 8.07 16.06
N GLU A 39 18.43 7.58 15.04
CA GLU A 39 17.87 8.40 13.96
C GLU A 39 16.84 9.40 14.51
N GLU A 40 16.01 9.01 15.49
CA GLU A 40 15.08 9.93 16.17
C GLU A 40 15.81 10.97 17.01
N ARG A 41 16.81 10.59 17.81
CA ARG A 41 17.61 11.55 18.60
C ARG A 41 18.33 12.59 17.73
N GLN A 42 18.76 12.21 16.53
CA GLN A 42 19.33 13.16 15.55
C GLN A 42 18.25 14.08 14.95
N ALA A 43 17.00 13.58 14.83
CA ALA A 43 15.86 14.36 14.37
C ALA A 43 15.27 15.27 15.48
N GLU A 44 15.37 14.87 16.75
CA GLU A 44 14.91 15.60 17.95
C GLU A 44 15.69 16.88 18.26
N LYS A 45 16.83 17.12 17.60
CA LYS A 45 17.48 18.45 17.64
C LYS A 45 16.69 19.55 16.92
N LYS A 46 15.61 19.18 16.18
CA LYS A 46 14.50 20.07 15.80
C LYS A 46 13.30 19.65 16.64
N GLU A 47 12.78 20.58 17.45
CA GLU A 47 11.68 20.42 18.42
C GLU A 47 10.66 19.32 18.04
N PRO A 48 10.40 18.33 18.91
CA PRO A 48 9.37 17.36 18.67
C PRO A 48 8.03 18.13 18.65
N SER A 49 7.43 18.22 17.48
CA SER A 49 6.11 18.81 17.38
C SER A 49 5.11 17.88 18.05
N ILE A 50 4.92 18.03 19.37
CA ILE A 50 3.90 17.31 20.12
C ILE A 50 2.57 17.54 19.39
N LEU A 51 1.96 16.45 18.93
CA LEU A 51 0.66 16.50 18.29
C LEU A 51 -0.41 16.77 19.35
N THR A 52 -0.82 18.01 19.42
CA THR A 52 -1.97 18.42 20.24
C THR A 52 -3.27 18.17 19.46
N PRO A 53 -4.42 17.99 20.15
CA PRO A 53 -5.73 17.90 19.49
C PRO A 53 -6.00 19.05 18.52
N GLU A 54 -5.58 20.26 18.88
CA GLU A 54 -5.74 21.46 18.07
C GLU A 54 -4.88 21.40 16.79
N LYS A 55 -3.63 20.97 16.90
CA LYS A 55 -2.74 20.82 15.73
C LYS A 55 -3.27 19.78 14.75
N VAL A 56 -3.76 18.63 15.25
CA VAL A 56 -4.39 17.60 14.41
C VAL A 56 -5.64 18.14 13.73
N GLN A 57 -6.46 18.90 14.45
CA GLN A 57 -7.64 19.54 13.88
C GLN A 57 -7.28 20.53 12.77
N ASN A 58 -6.33 21.42 13.02
CA ASN A 58 -5.91 22.44 12.07
C ASN A 58 -5.34 21.80 10.81
N ASN A 59 -4.45 20.81 10.93
CA ASN A 59 -3.87 20.13 9.78
C ASN A 59 -4.91 19.30 9.00
N ARG A 60 -5.85 18.65 9.71
CA ARG A 60 -6.92 17.85 9.09
C ARG A 60 -7.86 18.69 8.23
N PHE A 61 -8.15 19.90 8.66
CA PHE A 61 -9.10 20.78 8.02
C PHE A 61 -8.46 21.99 7.34
N ALA A 62 -7.12 21.94 7.14
CA ALA A 62 -6.38 23.05 6.53
C ALA A 62 -6.91 23.42 5.13
N ASN A 63 -7.28 22.42 4.34
CA ASN A 63 -7.71 22.61 2.96
C ASN A 63 -9.23 22.59 2.80
N ASP A 64 -9.95 21.86 3.65
CA ASP A 64 -11.41 21.78 3.59
C ASP A 64 -12.00 21.18 4.87
N PHE A 65 -13.10 21.77 5.35
CA PHE A 65 -13.80 21.33 6.54
C PHE A 65 -15.11 20.64 6.17
N PHE A 66 -15.07 19.32 6.10
CA PHE A 66 -16.22 18.50 5.70
C PHE A 66 -16.47 17.30 6.62
N CYS A 67 -17.70 16.80 6.59
CA CYS A 67 -18.11 15.65 7.36
C CYS A 67 -17.44 14.36 6.79
N PRO A 68 -16.70 13.56 7.59
CA PRO A 68 -16.06 12.34 7.13
C PRO A 68 -17.03 11.20 6.83
N HIS A 69 -18.34 11.41 6.93
CA HIS A 69 -19.39 10.40 6.69
C HIS A 69 -20.21 10.65 5.44
N CYS A 70 -20.48 11.92 5.08
CA CYS A 70 -21.32 12.29 3.95
C CYS A 70 -20.77 13.47 3.15
N GLU A 71 -19.54 13.93 3.46
CA GLU A 71 -18.82 14.99 2.77
C GLU A 71 -19.50 16.37 2.80
N SER A 72 -20.61 16.51 3.53
CA SER A 72 -21.29 17.79 3.73
C SER A 72 -20.39 18.79 4.45
N ARG A 73 -20.54 20.07 4.08
CA ARG A 73 -19.87 21.22 4.74
C ARG A 73 -20.71 21.84 5.86
N HIS A 74 -21.97 21.43 6.03
CA HIS A 74 -22.86 21.92 7.09
C HIS A 74 -22.51 21.28 8.44
N ILE A 75 -21.52 21.85 9.13
CA ILE A 75 -20.93 21.29 10.34
C ILE A 75 -21.00 22.32 11.46
N VAL A 76 -21.41 21.87 12.64
CA VAL A 76 -21.43 22.68 13.86
C VAL A 76 -20.53 22.09 14.95
N ARG A 77 -19.98 22.92 15.82
CA ARG A 77 -19.25 22.47 17.01
C ARG A 77 -20.22 21.79 17.97
N TYR A 78 -19.82 20.66 18.55
CA TYR A 78 -20.68 19.84 19.43
C TYR A 78 -19.96 19.47 20.74
N GLY A 79 -19.52 20.50 21.46
CA GLY A 79 -18.82 20.35 22.73
C GLY A 79 -17.44 19.72 22.61
N LYS A 80 -16.74 19.60 23.73
CA LYS A 80 -15.40 18.99 23.84
C LYS A 80 -15.47 17.69 24.64
N ARG A 81 -14.49 16.83 24.47
CA ARG A 81 -14.24 15.67 25.32
C ARG A 81 -13.47 16.09 26.58
N PRO A 82 -13.37 15.22 27.61
CA PRO A 82 -12.54 15.48 28.79
C PRO A 82 -11.06 15.70 28.47
N ASP A 83 -10.56 15.11 27.36
CA ASP A 83 -9.19 15.26 26.85
C ASP A 83 -8.99 16.54 26.03
N GLY A 84 -9.97 17.45 26.01
CA GLY A 84 -9.94 18.71 25.26
C GLY A 84 -10.28 18.59 23.77
N THR A 85 -10.44 17.36 23.23
CA THR A 85 -10.73 17.15 21.81
C THR A 85 -12.07 17.70 21.40
N GLN A 86 -12.11 18.61 20.40
CA GLN A 86 -13.33 19.17 19.84
C GLN A 86 -14.13 18.09 19.10
N ARG A 87 -15.43 18.02 19.40
CA ARG A 87 -16.41 17.23 18.63
C ARG A 87 -17.18 18.14 17.69
N PHE A 88 -17.58 17.58 16.58
CA PHE A 88 -18.41 18.23 15.56
C PHE A 88 -19.65 17.38 15.29
N ARG A 89 -20.73 18.01 14.87
CA ARG A 89 -21.94 17.37 14.39
C ARG A 89 -22.23 17.84 12.97
N CYS A 90 -22.45 16.92 12.07
CA CYS A 90 -22.98 17.24 10.75
C CYS A 90 -24.47 17.52 10.84
N VAL A 91 -24.94 18.60 10.23
CA VAL A 91 -26.35 18.95 10.19
C VAL A 91 -27.13 18.00 9.30
N ASP A 92 -26.55 17.61 8.16
CA ASP A 92 -27.22 16.80 7.14
C ASP A 92 -27.36 15.33 7.58
N CYS A 93 -26.24 14.66 7.91
CA CYS A 93 -26.30 13.24 8.30
C CYS A 93 -26.44 13.04 9.82
N ARG A 94 -26.45 14.10 10.61
CA ARG A 94 -26.62 14.13 12.09
C ARG A 94 -25.55 13.36 12.87
N ARG A 95 -24.53 12.81 12.23
CA ARG A 95 -23.45 12.07 12.89
C ARG A 95 -22.47 13.00 13.59
N ILE A 96 -21.99 12.53 14.76
CA ILE A 96 -20.97 13.22 15.54
C ILE A 96 -19.61 12.65 15.17
N PHE A 97 -18.64 13.52 14.97
CA PHE A 97 -17.27 13.15 14.61
C PHE A 97 -16.25 14.07 15.28
N GLN A 98 -14.99 13.72 15.14
CA GLN A 98 -13.83 14.51 15.57
C GLN A 98 -12.77 14.51 14.45
N ALA A 99 -11.74 15.34 14.55
CA ALA A 99 -10.71 15.47 13.52
C ALA A 99 -10.01 14.12 13.16
N THR A 100 -9.92 13.21 14.11
CA THR A 100 -9.32 11.87 13.90
C THR A 100 -10.30 10.79 13.43
N THR A 101 -11.58 11.16 13.21
CA THR A 101 -12.57 10.20 12.72
C THR A 101 -12.21 9.73 11.31
N ASN A 102 -12.29 8.41 11.08
CA ASN A 102 -11.89 7.76 9.83
C ASN A 102 -10.41 7.98 9.44
N THR A 103 -9.52 8.21 10.40
CA THR A 103 -8.07 8.12 10.22
C THR A 103 -7.55 6.74 10.67
N VAL A 104 -6.28 6.44 10.43
CA VAL A 104 -5.69 5.13 10.76
C VAL A 104 -5.86 4.76 12.23
N LEU A 105 -5.57 5.65 13.14
CA LEU A 105 -5.68 5.42 14.59
C LEU A 105 -7.05 5.78 15.17
N GLY A 106 -7.83 6.62 14.49
CA GLY A 106 -9.13 7.07 14.97
C GLY A 106 -9.06 7.65 16.38
N LYS A 107 -9.83 7.09 17.30
CA LYS A 107 -9.91 7.55 18.71
C LYS A 107 -8.62 7.38 19.52
N ASN A 108 -7.70 6.53 19.06
CA ASN A 108 -6.46 6.20 19.77
C ASN A 108 -5.23 6.96 19.25
N THR A 109 -5.43 8.00 18.43
CA THR A 109 -4.36 8.74 17.77
C THR A 109 -3.30 9.23 18.76
N TYR A 110 -3.74 9.90 19.83
CA TYR A 110 -2.80 10.53 20.78
C TYR A 110 -2.02 9.53 21.64
N ARG A 111 -2.58 8.35 21.91
CA ARG A 111 -1.91 7.31 22.72
C ARG A 111 -0.89 6.51 21.95
N ASN A 112 -1.06 6.41 20.63
CA ASN A 112 -0.29 5.49 19.79
C ASN A 112 0.49 6.20 18.68
N GLN A 113 0.61 7.53 18.72
CA GLN A 113 1.29 8.30 17.69
C GLN A 113 2.76 7.91 17.51
N GLU A 114 3.49 7.68 18.60
CA GLU A 114 4.88 7.23 18.55
C GLU A 114 5.00 5.86 17.90
N LYS A 115 4.15 4.91 18.34
CA LYS A 115 4.10 3.57 17.71
C LYS A 115 3.72 3.64 16.25
N LEU A 116 2.83 4.58 15.84
CA LEU A 116 2.49 4.78 14.45
C LEU A 116 3.68 5.33 13.67
N ARG A 117 4.44 6.28 14.22
CA ARG A 117 5.65 6.81 13.59
C ARG A 117 6.68 5.69 13.38
N MET A 118 6.94 4.88 14.40
CA MET A 118 7.79 3.68 14.28
C MET A 118 7.27 2.72 13.21
N TYR A 119 5.96 2.54 13.14
CA TYR A 119 5.35 1.65 12.15
C TYR A 119 5.50 2.18 10.71
N VAL A 120 5.33 3.48 10.51
CA VAL A 120 5.58 4.13 9.22
C VAL A 120 7.04 3.99 8.79
N ASN A 121 7.98 4.17 9.72
CA ASN A 121 9.41 3.91 9.45
C ASN A 121 9.65 2.45 9.02
N CYS A 122 9.01 1.49 9.71
CA CYS A 122 9.05 0.07 9.29
C CYS A 122 8.47 -0.12 7.86
N MET A 123 7.43 0.62 7.49
CA MET A 123 6.89 0.58 6.13
C MET A 123 7.88 1.16 5.12
N CYS A 124 8.51 2.29 5.41
CA CYS A 124 9.54 2.87 4.54
C CYS A 124 10.74 1.94 4.33
N LYS A 125 11.04 1.08 5.30
CA LYS A 125 12.06 0.01 5.18
C LYS A 125 11.52 -1.29 4.57
N GLU A 126 10.29 -1.30 4.08
CA GLU A 126 9.60 -2.46 3.49
C GLU A 126 9.62 -3.72 4.39
N LEU A 127 9.55 -3.54 5.71
CA LEU A 127 9.52 -4.65 6.64
C LEU A 127 8.18 -5.40 6.59
N SER A 128 8.24 -6.72 6.82
CA SER A 128 7.01 -7.53 6.90
C SER A 128 6.12 -7.11 8.07
N VAL A 129 4.82 -7.44 8.00
CA VAL A 129 3.85 -7.15 9.08
C VAL A 129 4.32 -7.72 10.43
N ARG A 130 4.89 -8.93 10.44
CA ARG A 130 5.36 -9.59 11.67
C ARG A 130 6.59 -8.89 12.26
N GLN A 131 7.54 -8.48 11.43
CA GLN A 131 8.72 -7.72 11.86
C GLN A 131 8.30 -6.35 12.42
N SER A 132 7.45 -5.63 11.69
CA SER A 132 6.92 -4.33 12.14
C SER A 132 6.16 -4.44 13.47
N ALA A 133 5.34 -5.49 13.65
CA ALA A 133 4.63 -5.73 14.89
C ALA A 133 5.59 -5.90 16.08
N LYS A 134 6.66 -6.69 15.87
CA LYS A 134 7.68 -6.93 16.91
C LYS A 134 8.43 -5.64 17.28
N ILE A 135 8.85 -4.85 16.29
CA ILE A 135 9.59 -3.59 16.49
C ILE A 135 8.72 -2.58 17.26
N CYS A 136 7.46 -2.41 16.84
CA CYS A 136 6.56 -1.41 17.41
C CYS A 136 5.91 -1.86 18.74
N GLY A 137 6.12 -3.10 19.18
CA GLY A 137 5.48 -3.65 20.39
C GLY A 137 3.94 -3.64 20.27
N ILE A 138 3.41 -4.07 19.12
CA ILE A 138 1.99 -4.22 18.83
C ILE A 138 1.67 -5.64 18.36
N THR A 139 0.41 -6.04 18.42
CA THR A 139 -0.01 -7.35 17.93
C THR A 139 0.04 -7.44 16.41
N VAL A 140 0.25 -8.63 15.87
CA VAL A 140 0.27 -8.86 14.40
C VAL A 140 -1.06 -8.44 13.75
N PRO A 141 -2.25 -8.74 14.30
CA PRO A 141 -3.51 -8.23 13.76
C PRO A 141 -3.59 -6.69 13.73
N THR A 142 -3.07 -6.01 14.77
CA THR A 142 -3.02 -4.54 14.80
C THR A 142 -2.08 -4.01 13.72
N ALA A 143 -0.89 -4.58 13.57
CA ALA A 143 0.07 -4.22 12.54
C ALA A 143 -0.51 -4.43 11.13
N PHE A 144 -1.20 -5.55 10.91
CA PHE A 144 -1.90 -5.82 9.66
C PHE A 144 -2.99 -4.77 9.36
N ALA A 145 -3.82 -4.47 10.36
CA ALA A 145 -4.87 -3.46 10.21
C ALA A 145 -4.28 -2.06 9.93
N TRP A 146 -3.21 -1.66 10.62
CA TRP A 146 -2.55 -0.39 10.36
C TRP A 146 -1.98 -0.31 8.96
N ARG A 147 -1.30 -1.37 8.48
CA ARG A 147 -0.77 -1.42 7.11
C ARG A 147 -1.86 -1.14 6.09
N HIS A 148 -2.94 -1.88 6.12
CA HIS A 148 -4.02 -1.74 5.15
C HIS A 148 -4.77 -0.42 5.26
N LYS A 149 -4.88 0.14 6.46
CA LYS A 149 -5.45 1.47 6.66
C LYS A 149 -4.55 2.56 6.09
N ILE A 150 -3.22 2.47 6.31
CA ILE A 150 -2.25 3.43 5.75
C ILE A 150 -2.25 3.32 4.21
N LEU A 151 -2.24 2.11 3.67
CA LEU A 151 -2.30 1.88 2.22
C LEU A 151 -3.59 2.42 1.61
N ASN A 152 -4.73 2.27 2.28
CA ASN A 152 -5.99 2.86 1.84
C ASN A 152 -5.95 4.41 1.89
N ALA A 153 -5.40 4.99 2.96
CA ALA A 153 -5.21 6.44 3.05
C ALA A 153 -4.27 6.96 1.95
N LEU A 154 -3.18 6.23 1.67
CA LEU A 154 -2.24 6.53 0.59
C LEU A 154 -2.93 6.48 -0.78
N ARG A 155 -3.77 5.47 -1.02
CA ARG A 155 -4.55 5.34 -2.26
C ARG A 155 -5.45 6.57 -2.44
N ASN A 156 -6.22 6.94 -1.45
CA ASN A 156 -7.11 8.10 -1.52
C ASN A 156 -6.37 9.41 -1.79
N THR A 157 -5.08 9.49 -1.43
CA THR A 157 -4.25 10.69 -1.64
C THR A 157 -3.55 10.68 -3.01
N CYS A 158 -3.13 9.51 -3.51
CA CYS A 158 -2.21 9.39 -4.65
C CYS A 158 -2.83 8.70 -5.90
N GLU A 159 -4.07 8.21 -5.83
CA GLU A 159 -4.66 7.41 -6.93
C GLU A 159 -4.82 8.18 -8.25
N HIS A 160 -4.82 9.51 -8.22
CA HIS A 160 -5.10 10.35 -9.39
C HIS A 160 -3.84 10.98 -10.00
N GLN A 161 -2.66 10.33 -9.86
CA GLN A 161 -1.47 10.82 -10.54
C GLN A 161 -1.62 10.72 -12.06
N MET A 162 -1.50 11.87 -12.73
CA MET A 162 -1.48 11.93 -14.19
C MET A 162 -0.04 11.79 -14.68
N LEU A 163 0.15 10.98 -15.71
CA LEU A 163 1.43 10.78 -16.39
C LEU A 163 1.49 11.67 -17.63
N SER A 164 2.56 12.45 -17.75
CA SER A 164 2.82 13.32 -18.89
C SER A 164 4.19 13.01 -19.50
N GLY A 165 4.46 13.56 -20.69
CA GLY A 165 5.72 13.34 -21.38
C GLY A 165 5.89 11.89 -21.84
N THR A 166 7.12 11.37 -21.75
CA THR A 166 7.42 9.98 -22.14
C THR A 166 7.07 9.02 -21.04
N VAL A 167 6.15 8.08 -21.33
CA VAL A 167 5.65 7.05 -20.41
C VAL A 167 6.02 5.68 -20.94
N GLU A 168 6.74 4.91 -20.15
CA GLU A 168 7.16 3.54 -20.46
C GLU A 168 6.11 2.55 -19.95
N LEU A 169 5.68 1.62 -20.81
CA LEU A 169 4.66 0.62 -20.52
C LEU A 169 5.21 -0.79 -20.65
N ASP A 170 5.02 -1.59 -19.62
CA ASP A 170 5.28 -3.04 -19.60
C ASP A 170 4.19 -3.73 -18.77
N ARG A 171 4.25 -5.01 -18.66
CA ARG A 171 3.39 -5.83 -17.81
C ARG A 171 4.22 -6.76 -16.93
N THR A 172 3.68 -7.09 -15.78
CA THR A 172 4.23 -8.11 -14.90
C THR A 172 3.14 -9.09 -14.50
N PHE A 173 3.55 -10.24 -14.00
CA PHE A 173 2.64 -11.29 -13.54
C PHE A 173 2.95 -11.63 -12.08
N PHE A 174 1.89 -11.76 -11.29
CA PHE A 174 1.99 -12.25 -9.92
C PHE A 174 1.15 -13.51 -9.76
N ASN A 175 1.63 -14.45 -8.97
CA ASN A 175 0.87 -15.63 -8.65
C ASN A 175 -0.45 -15.26 -7.96
N LEU A 176 -1.54 -15.86 -8.44
CA LEU A 176 -2.85 -15.70 -7.82
C LEU A 176 -2.81 -16.21 -6.39
N SER A 177 -3.21 -15.40 -5.43
CA SER A 177 -3.11 -15.70 -4.02
C SER A 177 -4.39 -15.35 -3.27
N PHE A 178 -4.98 -16.35 -2.65
CA PHE A 178 -6.17 -16.26 -1.81
C PHE A 178 -5.84 -16.18 -0.31
N LYS A 179 -4.62 -15.77 0.07
CA LYS A 179 -4.21 -15.69 1.47
C LYS A 179 -5.25 -14.92 2.30
N GLY A 180 -5.68 -15.55 3.40
CA GLY A 180 -6.68 -14.97 4.30
C GLY A 180 -8.13 -15.03 3.79
N SER A 181 -8.43 -15.74 2.69
CA SER A 181 -9.78 -16.12 2.28
C SER A 181 -10.17 -17.44 2.93
N ARG A 182 -11.44 -17.55 3.37
CA ARG A 182 -11.99 -18.81 3.91
C ARG A 182 -12.21 -19.85 2.79
N HIS A 183 -12.46 -19.40 1.58
CA HIS A 183 -12.76 -20.20 0.39
C HIS A 183 -11.56 -20.38 -0.55
N ALA A 184 -10.34 -20.33 -0.01
CA ALA A 184 -9.11 -20.41 -0.82
C ALA A 184 -8.96 -21.76 -1.57
N SER A 185 -9.38 -22.86 -0.94
CA SER A 185 -9.32 -24.21 -1.52
C SER A 185 -10.30 -24.39 -2.67
N GLU A 186 -11.51 -23.90 -2.51
CA GLU A 186 -12.58 -23.97 -3.49
C GLU A 186 -12.25 -23.17 -4.75
N PHE A 187 -11.74 -21.95 -4.58
CA PHE A 187 -11.23 -21.14 -5.69
C PHE A 187 -10.10 -21.84 -6.45
N LYS A 188 -9.20 -22.49 -5.74
CA LYS A 188 -8.10 -23.23 -6.34
C LYS A 188 -8.61 -24.40 -7.20
N GLN A 189 -9.52 -25.21 -6.68
CA GLN A 189 -10.14 -26.31 -7.39
C GLN A 189 -10.91 -25.85 -8.64
N LEU A 190 -11.62 -24.71 -8.52
CA LEU A 190 -12.32 -24.12 -9.66
C LEU A 190 -11.35 -23.74 -10.78
N ILE A 191 -10.26 -23.03 -10.45
CA ILE A 191 -9.24 -22.65 -11.41
C ILE A 191 -8.59 -23.87 -12.05
N GLU A 192 -8.23 -24.89 -11.28
CA GLU A 192 -7.66 -26.14 -11.77
C GLU A 192 -8.62 -26.89 -12.71
N LYS A 193 -9.93 -26.87 -12.44
CA LYS A 193 -10.96 -27.46 -13.29
C LYS A 193 -11.05 -26.80 -14.66
N TYR A 194 -10.84 -25.48 -14.72
CA TYR A 194 -10.99 -24.68 -15.95
C TYR A 194 -9.66 -24.40 -16.67
N ASP A 195 -8.52 -24.70 -16.06
CA ASP A 195 -7.16 -24.51 -16.64
C ASP A 195 -6.80 -25.62 -17.66
N LYS A 196 -7.80 -26.31 -18.22
CA LYS A 196 -7.61 -27.38 -19.22
C LYS A 196 -6.88 -26.91 -20.47
N ASN A 197 -6.82 -25.62 -20.76
CA ASN A 197 -6.20 -25.02 -21.95
C ASN A 197 -4.82 -24.39 -21.74
N LYS A 198 -4.15 -24.63 -20.60
CA LYS A 198 -2.78 -24.14 -20.31
C LYS A 198 -2.55 -22.62 -20.42
N GLU A 199 -3.58 -21.80 -20.52
CA GLU A 199 -3.48 -20.39 -20.27
C GLU A 199 -3.38 -20.22 -18.75
N SER A 200 -2.25 -19.74 -18.27
CA SER A 200 -1.89 -19.71 -16.84
C SER A 200 -2.86 -18.84 -16.01
N LEU A 201 -4.06 -19.36 -15.76
CA LEU A 201 -5.05 -18.75 -14.83
C LEU A 201 -4.54 -18.68 -13.38
N GLN A 202 -3.34 -19.23 -13.12
CA GLN A 202 -2.69 -19.18 -11.81
C GLN A 202 -1.97 -17.87 -11.56
N GLN A 203 -1.96 -16.96 -12.52
CA GLN A 203 -1.33 -15.64 -12.39
C GLN A 203 -2.31 -14.52 -12.72
N VAL A 204 -2.04 -13.35 -12.17
CA VAL A 204 -2.72 -12.10 -12.53
C VAL A 204 -1.79 -11.21 -13.32
N CYS A 205 -2.29 -10.64 -14.41
CA CYS A 205 -1.57 -9.66 -15.20
C CYS A 205 -1.71 -8.26 -14.58
N VAL A 206 -0.60 -7.56 -14.47
CA VAL A 206 -0.53 -6.19 -13.96
C VAL A 206 0.19 -5.33 -14.99
N PRO A 207 -0.52 -4.53 -15.78
CA PRO A 207 0.07 -3.43 -16.54
C PRO A 207 0.77 -2.44 -15.62
N LEU A 208 1.98 -2.03 -15.99
CA LEU A 208 2.79 -1.03 -15.28
C LEU A 208 3.14 0.08 -16.24
N ALA A 209 2.85 1.33 -15.89
CA ALA A 209 3.27 2.49 -16.64
C ALA A 209 4.07 3.44 -15.73
N VAL A 210 5.24 3.86 -16.22
CA VAL A 210 6.17 4.73 -15.49
C VAL A 210 6.54 5.92 -16.36
N GLY A 211 6.30 7.12 -15.87
CA GLY A 211 6.69 8.36 -16.53
C GLY A 211 8.17 8.69 -16.28
N ARG A 212 8.93 9.05 -17.33
CA ARG A 212 10.34 9.48 -17.18
C ARG A 212 10.48 10.76 -16.37
N GLU A 213 9.48 11.61 -16.40
CA GLU A 213 9.42 12.84 -15.59
C GLU A 213 8.98 12.59 -14.14
N GLY A 214 8.65 11.36 -13.80
CA GLY A 214 8.10 10.90 -12.53
C GLY A 214 6.65 10.44 -12.68
N GLY A 215 6.11 9.88 -11.60
CA GLY A 215 4.78 9.27 -11.59
C GLY A 215 4.77 7.84 -12.14
N PHE A 216 3.76 7.11 -11.73
CA PHE A 216 3.56 5.72 -12.12
C PHE A 216 2.10 5.34 -11.97
N THR A 217 1.70 4.27 -12.64
CA THR A 217 0.46 3.56 -12.36
C THR A 217 0.65 2.07 -12.60
N GLY A 218 -0.11 1.26 -11.87
CA GLY A 218 -0.13 -0.18 -12.05
C GLY A 218 -1.30 -0.78 -11.30
N LYS A 219 -2.14 -1.53 -12.00
CA LYS A 219 -3.34 -2.18 -11.42
C LYS A 219 -3.50 -3.58 -11.99
N VAL A 220 -3.93 -4.51 -11.17
CA VAL A 220 -4.35 -5.84 -11.64
C VAL A 220 -5.44 -5.67 -12.71
N SER A 221 -5.26 -6.28 -13.87
CA SER A 221 -6.20 -6.19 -15.00
C SER A 221 -7.01 -7.47 -15.20
N THR A 222 -6.34 -8.59 -15.39
CA THR A 222 -6.96 -9.88 -15.75
C THR A 222 -6.34 -11.05 -15.01
N LEU A 223 -7.02 -12.19 -15.05
CA LEU A 223 -6.41 -13.51 -14.82
C LEU A 223 -5.67 -13.94 -16.09
N GLY A 224 -4.46 -14.46 -15.91
CA GLY A 224 -3.63 -14.95 -17.00
C GLY A 224 -3.19 -13.83 -17.94
N TRP A 225 -3.20 -14.14 -19.23
CA TRP A 225 -2.80 -13.23 -20.28
C TRP A 225 -3.77 -12.05 -20.44
N SER A 226 -3.27 -10.91 -20.82
CA SER A 226 -4.06 -9.70 -21.04
C SER A 226 -3.88 -9.20 -22.47
N SER A 227 -4.97 -8.91 -23.16
CA SER A 227 -4.91 -8.26 -24.48
C SER A 227 -4.39 -6.84 -24.37
N THR A 228 -3.82 -6.32 -25.44
CA THR A 228 -3.33 -4.94 -25.53
C THR A 228 -4.43 -3.93 -25.17
N ASP A 229 -5.65 -4.11 -25.63
CA ASP A 229 -6.77 -3.23 -25.31
C ASP A 229 -7.09 -3.21 -23.82
N THR A 230 -6.97 -4.35 -23.16
CA THR A 230 -7.16 -4.45 -21.70
C THR A 230 -6.03 -3.77 -20.94
N ILE A 231 -4.78 -3.94 -21.39
CA ILE A 231 -3.60 -3.27 -20.82
C ILE A 231 -3.76 -1.75 -20.94
N LEU A 232 -4.07 -1.26 -22.14
CA LEU A 232 -4.26 0.17 -22.39
C LEU A 232 -5.45 0.76 -21.61
N SER A 233 -6.55 0.01 -21.49
CA SER A 233 -7.71 0.41 -20.70
C SER A 233 -7.41 0.55 -19.20
N ALA A 234 -6.46 -0.22 -18.68
CA ALA A 234 -6.07 -0.16 -17.28
C ALA A 234 -5.30 1.12 -16.91
N ILE A 235 -4.61 1.73 -17.89
CA ILE A 235 -3.73 2.90 -17.66
C ILE A 235 -4.30 4.20 -18.26
N LYS A 236 -5.30 4.14 -19.15
CA LYS A 236 -5.79 5.29 -19.93
C LYS A 236 -6.18 6.50 -19.09
N ASP A 237 -6.82 6.25 -17.94
CA ASP A 237 -7.31 7.32 -17.03
C ASP A 237 -6.17 8.05 -16.30
N HIS A 238 -4.94 7.56 -16.42
CA HIS A 238 -3.74 8.18 -15.88
C HIS A 238 -2.89 8.89 -16.93
N LEU A 239 -3.30 8.86 -18.22
CA LEU A 239 -2.55 9.48 -19.30
C LEU A 239 -3.14 10.85 -19.65
N THR A 240 -2.27 11.82 -19.95
CA THR A 240 -2.66 13.11 -20.49
C THR A 240 -2.60 13.09 -22.02
N SER A 241 -3.19 14.09 -22.69
CA SER A 241 -3.07 14.28 -24.15
C SER A 241 -1.63 14.53 -24.62
N ARG A 242 -0.72 14.89 -23.70
CA ARG A 242 0.72 15.11 -23.97
C ARG A 242 1.56 13.87 -23.72
N SER A 243 0.97 12.74 -23.32
CA SER A 243 1.70 11.52 -23.03
C SER A 243 2.11 10.83 -24.33
N LYS A 244 3.41 10.47 -24.42
CA LYS A 244 3.97 9.61 -25.45
C LYS A 244 4.26 8.25 -24.84
N LEU A 245 3.53 7.22 -25.27
CA LEU A 245 3.62 5.89 -24.71
C LEU A 245 4.67 5.06 -25.46
N LEU A 246 5.65 4.54 -24.73
CA LEU A 246 6.65 3.59 -25.24
C LEU A 246 6.32 2.19 -24.69
N ALA A 247 6.17 1.22 -25.58
CA ALA A 247 5.92 -0.18 -25.23
C ALA A 247 6.75 -1.12 -26.11
N ASP A 248 6.91 -2.37 -25.64
CA ASP A 248 7.56 -3.39 -26.45
C ASP A 248 6.73 -3.77 -27.70
N ALA A 249 7.34 -4.53 -28.62
CA ALA A 249 6.70 -4.94 -29.86
C ALA A 249 5.45 -5.79 -29.60
N GLU A 250 5.43 -6.59 -28.54
CA GLU A 250 4.32 -7.50 -28.24
C GLU A 250 3.05 -6.73 -27.83
N ILE A 251 3.20 -5.67 -27.03
CA ILE A 251 2.09 -4.79 -26.65
C ILE A 251 1.66 -3.90 -27.82
N SER A 252 2.60 -3.48 -28.69
CA SER A 252 2.33 -2.52 -29.75
C SER A 252 1.70 -3.14 -31.00
N GLN A 253 2.09 -4.36 -31.39
CA GLN A 253 1.65 -5.01 -32.62
C GLN A 253 0.17 -5.38 -32.60
N ASN A 254 -0.38 -5.66 -31.42
CA ASN A 254 -1.78 -6.04 -31.26
C ASN A 254 -2.76 -4.86 -31.16
N ASN A 255 -2.27 -3.62 -31.25
CA ASN A 255 -3.13 -2.41 -31.25
C ASN A 255 -3.62 -2.05 -32.67
N GLN A 256 -4.08 -3.04 -33.44
CA GLN A 256 -4.49 -2.81 -34.84
C GLN A 256 -5.74 -1.93 -35.01
N ASN A 257 -6.52 -1.68 -33.96
CA ASN A 257 -7.79 -0.99 -34.08
C ASN A 257 -7.84 0.45 -33.51
N GLY A 258 -6.78 0.96 -32.87
CA GLY A 258 -6.69 2.37 -32.40
C GLY A 258 -7.83 2.88 -31.51
N LYS A 259 -8.75 2.00 -31.09
CA LYS A 259 -10.02 2.38 -30.44
C LYS A 259 -9.87 2.86 -28.98
N VAL A 260 -8.84 2.41 -28.26
CA VAL A 260 -8.73 2.65 -26.82
C VAL A 260 -8.02 3.96 -26.49
N LEU A 261 -7.07 4.38 -27.32
CA LEU A 261 -6.28 5.61 -27.11
C LEU A 261 -6.33 6.50 -28.37
N ARG A 262 -7.41 7.24 -28.55
CA ARG A 262 -7.57 8.14 -29.73
C ARG A 262 -6.59 9.33 -29.73
N ASN A 263 -6.06 9.72 -28.57
CA ASN A 263 -5.25 10.93 -28.40
C ASN A 263 -3.86 10.69 -27.79
N VAL A 264 -3.36 9.45 -27.75
CA VAL A 264 -2.04 9.12 -27.20
C VAL A 264 -1.20 8.43 -28.27
N ASN A 265 0.00 8.95 -28.49
CA ASN A 265 0.94 8.37 -29.44
C ASN A 265 1.61 7.13 -28.85
N LEU A 266 1.22 5.94 -29.32
CA LEU A 266 1.89 4.69 -28.97
C LEU A 266 3.06 4.45 -29.93
N THR A 267 4.26 4.35 -29.39
CA THR A 267 5.49 4.09 -30.16
C THR A 267 6.07 2.74 -29.74
N THR A 268 6.35 1.89 -30.73
CA THR A 268 7.03 0.61 -30.50
C THR A 268 8.51 0.81 -30.30
N VAL A 269 9.07 0.19 -29.26
CA VAL A 269 10.52 0.12 -29.05
C VAL A 269 11.06 -1.04 -29.90
N LYS A 270 11.74 -0.71 -30.99
CA LYS A 270 12.51 -1.67 -31.82
C LYS A 270 13.97 -1.34 -31.67
N GLY A 271 14.73 -2.22 -31.01
CA GLY A 271 16.18 -2.09 -30.86
C GLY A 271 16.67 -1.21 -29.70
N ILE A 272 17.98 -1.19 -29.49
CA ILE A 272 18.66 -0.52 -28.38
C ILE A 272 19.04 0.90 -28.82
N ASN A 273 18.08 1.84 -28.82
CA ASN A 273 18.36 3.26 -28.81
C ASN A 273 18.04 3.81 -27.41
N GLU A 274 18.95 4.55 -26.78
CA GLU A 274 18.81 5.11 -25.43
C GLU A 274 17.53 5.91 -25.24
N ASP A 275 17.09 6.67 -26.24
CA ASP A 275 15.84 7.44 -26.22
C ASP A 275 14.55 6.57 -26.27
N ARG A 276 14.68 5.29 -26.59
CA ARG A 276 13.56 4.33 -26.73
C ARG A 276 13.69 3.15 -25.79
N SER A 277 14.55 3.21 -24.76
CA SER A 277 14.68 2.14 -23.77
C SER A 277 13.44 2.07 -22.87
N LEU A 278 13.18 0.90 -22.29
CA LEU A 278 12.14 0.67 -21.28
C LEU A 278 12.76 0.48 -19.89
N ASP A 279 13.84 1.22 -19.59
CA ASP A 279 14.65 0.98 -18.41
C ASP A 279 13.95 1.38 -17.11
N ALA A 280 13.15 2.45 -17.13
CA ALA A 280 12.44 2.91 -15.96
C ALA A 280 11.37 1.89 -15.53
N VAL A 281 10.55 1.42 -16.49
CA VAL A 281 9.51 0.43 -16.18
C VAL A 281 10.09 -0.93 -15.86
N ARG A 282 11.21 -1.33 -16.47
CA ARG A 282 11.91 -2.60 -16.17
C ARG A 282 12.50 -2.60 -14.76
N LYS A 283 13.16 -1.52 -14.34
CA LYS A 283 13.65 -1.35 -12.96
C LYS A 283 12.49 -1.40 -11.95
N PHE A 284 11.40 -0.70 -12.26
CA PHE A 284 10.21 -0.73 -11.41
C PHE A 284 9.62 -2.13 -11.30
N LYS A 285 9.45 -2.82 -12.43
CA LYS A 285 8.99 -4.20 -12.53
C LYS A 285 9.85 -5.17 -11.73
N GLN A 286 11.18 -5.08 -11.87
CA GLN A 286 12.11 -5.91 -11.10
C GLN A 286 11.93 -5.66 -9.59
N GLY A 287 11.98 -4.42 -9.15
CA GLY A 287 11.93 -4.11 -7.73
C GLY A 287 10.58 -4.45 -7.07
N ILE A 288 9.45 -4.24 -7.75
CA ILE A 288 8.13 -4.63 -7.19
C ILE A 288 8.00 -6.16 -7.12
N ASN A 289 8.55 -6.91 -8.08
CA ASN A 289 8.59 -8.37 -8.03
C ASN A 289 9.43 -8.87 -6.84
N GLU A 290 10.61 -8.28 -6.62
CA GLU A 290 11.44 -8.59 -5.45
C GLU A 290 10.71 -8.27 -4.14
N SER A 291 10.07 -7.11 -4.03
CA SER A 291 9.33 -6.73 -2.83
C SER A 291 8.17 -7.69 -2.55
N ILE A 292 7.32 -7.98 -3.55
CA ILE A 292 6.16 -8.85 -3.35
C ILE A 292 6.57 -10.30 -3.09
N ASN A 293 7.48 -10.84 -3.90
CA ASN A 293 7.79 -12.28 -3.86
C ASN A 293 8.83 -12.64 -2.79
N LEU A 294 9.88 -11.80 -2.60
CA LEU A 294 10.98 -12.10 -1.68
C LEU A 294 10.76 -11.48 -0.30
N LYS A 295 10.58 -10.14 -0.21
CA LYS A 295 10.45 -9.45 1.08
C LYS A 295 9.14 -9.81 1.80
N PHE A 296 8.02 -9.81 1.08
CA PHE A 296 6.70 -10.09 1.66
C PHE A 296 6.27 -11.56 1.51
N ARG A 297 7.05 -12.39 0.80
CA ARG A 297 6.77 -13.82 0.54
C ARG A 297 5.38 -14.04 -0.06
N GLY A 298 5.02 -13.18 -1.00
CA GLY A 298 3.72 -13.14 -1.66
C GLY A 298 2.66 -12.38 -0.88
N VAL A 299 1.86 -11.63 -1.61
CA VAL A 299 0.74 -10.82 -1.12
C VAL A 299 -0.56 -11.40 -1.67
N ALA A 300 -1.66 -11.35 -0.89
CA ALA A 300 -2.97 -11.74 -1.41
C ALA A 300 -3.35 -10.85 -2.61
N THR A 301 -3.87 -11.44 -3.68
CA THR A 301 -4.18 -10.72 -4.92
C THR A 301 -5.06 -9.50 -4.71
N LYS A 302 -5.99 -9.55 -3.77
CA LYS A 302 -6.86 -8.42 -3.41
C LYS A 302 -6.12 -7.18 -2.88
N TYR A 303 -4.86 -7.30 -2.49
CA TYR A 303 -4.05 -6.21 -1.96
C TYR A 303 -2.91 -5.78 -2.91
N ILE A 304 -2.70 -6.46 -4.02
CA ILE A 304 -1.57 -6.20 -4.93
C ILE A 304 -1.54 -4.74 -5.38
N ASN A 305 -2.68 -4.16 -5.77
CA ASN A 305 -2.76 -2.76 -6.21
C ASN A 305 -2.22 -1.78 -5.15
N ASP A 306 -2.54 -2.04 -3.88
CA ASP A 306 -2.08 -1.20 -2.77
C ASP A 306 -0.57 -1.32 -2.55
N TYR A 307 -0.02 -2.52 -2.74
CA TYR A 307 1.42 -2.75 -2.61
C TYR A 307 2.21 -2.16 -3.77
N ILE A 308 1.66 -2.17 -4.99
CA ILE A 308 2.25 -1.49 -6.15
C ILE A 308 2.29 0.02 -5.91
N LEU A 309 1.18 0.59 -5.46
CA LEU A 309 1.10 2.01 -5.12
C LEU A 309 2.11 2.39 -4.04
N TRP A 310 2.20 1.59 -2.98
CA TRP A 310 3.15 1.81 -1.90
C TRP A 310 4.60 1.72 -2.37
N TYR A 311 4.94 0.69 -3.15
CA TYR A 311 6.27 0.55 -3.74
C TYR A 311 6.63 1.76 -4.60
N GLY A 312 5.74 2.18 -5.50
CA GLY A 312 5.97 3.34 -6.35
C GLY A 312 6.10 4.64 -5.55
N PHE A 313 5.29 4.82 -4.50
CA PHE A 313 5.41 5.95 -3.60
C PHE A 313 6.80 6.02 -2.94
N LEU A 314 7.37 4.90 -2.53
CA LEU A 314 8.69 4.86 -1.89
C LEU A 314 9.85 5.06 -2.88
N HIS A 315 9.76 4.50 -4.07
CA HIS A 315 10.92 4.34 -4.97
C HIS A 315 10.91 5.28 -6.19
N LEU A 316 9.74 5.80 -6.57
CA LEU A 316 9.60 6.74 -7.70
C LEU A 316 9.30 8.17 -7.26
N SER A 317 9.12 8.43 -5.97
CA SER A 317 9.02 9.80 -5.48
C SER A 317 10.38 10.50 -5.60
N LYS A 318 10.38 11.75 -6.09
CA LYS A 318 11.60 12.59 -6.13
C LYS A 318 12.03 13.07 -4.74
N GLN A 319 11.34 12.66 -3.69
CA GLN A 319 11.58 13.10 -2.32
C GLN A 319 12.71 12.30 -1.67
N LYS A 320 13.43 12.96 -0.75
CA LYS A 320 14.40 12.28 0.09
C LYS A 320 13.72 11.25 1.00
N PRO A 321 14.38 10.16 1.40
CA PRO A 321 13.77 9.11 2.22
C PRO A 321 13.08 9.64 3.49
N LYS A 322 13.63 10.66 4.16
CA LYS A 322 13.04 11.26 5.36
C LYS A 322 11.79 12.09 5.06
N GLU A 323 11.76 12.77 3.93
CA GLU A 323 10.57 13.52 3.47
C GLU A 323 9.44 12.56 3.11
N CYS A 324 9.77 11.44 2.46
CA CYS A 324 8.84 10.38 2.13
C CYS A 324 8.23 9.74 3.39
N GLU A 325 9.05 9.49 4.43
CA GLU A 325 8.59 9.00 5.74
C GLU A 325 7.65 10.00 6.42
N ASN A 326 8.00 11.28 6.45
CA ASN A 326 7.16 12.32 7.02
C ASN A 326 5.83 12.46 6.28
N LEU A 327 5.85 12.43 4.94
CA LEU A 327 4.64 12.48 4.13
C LEU A 327 3.75 11.26 4.38
N LEU A 328 4.31 10.07 4.45
CA LEU A 328 3.53 8.85 4.76
C LEU A 328 2.94 8.90 6.18
N TYR A 329 3.66 9.48 7.13
CA TYR A 329 3.17 9.68 8.49
C TYR A 329 2.01 10.68 8.52
N ASP A 330 2.11 11.79 7.80
CA ASP A 330 1.06 12.80 7.70
C ASP A 330 -0.18 12.23 7.01
N ILE A 331 -0.01 11.44 5.95
CA ILE A 331 -1.10 10.70 5.30
C ILE A 331 -1.78 9.77 6.32
N ALA A 332 -1.02 9.03 7.11
CA ALA A 332 -1.57 8.13 8.11
C ALA A 332 -2.36 8.86 9.23
N LEU A 333 -1.94 10.06 9.60
CA LEU A 333 -2.58 10.86 10.65
C LEU A 333 -3.81 11.62 10.17
N TYR A 334 -3.72 12.21 8.98
CA TYR A 334 -4.69 13.24 8.56
C TYR A 334 -5.61 12.78 7.43
N SER A 335 -5.19 11.81 6.59
CA SER A 335 -6.01 11.38 5.47
C SER A 335 -7.14 10.45 5.89
N ILE A 336 -8.23 10.51 5.14
CA ILE A 336 -9.37 9.62 5.35
C ILE A 336 -8.99 8.19 4.99
N CYS A 337 -9.33 7.28 5.88
CA CYS A 337 -9.26 5.85 5.68
C CYS A 337 -10.70 5.31 5.66
N SER A 338 -11.15 4.86 4.52
CA SER A 338 -12.50 4.31 4.33
C SER A 338 -12.64 2.86 4.82
N VAL A 339 -11.51 2.17 5.08
CA VAL A 339 -11.51 0.78 5.51
C VAL A 339 -11.43 0.63 7.03
N ASN A 340 -12.14 -0.34 7.56
CA ASN A 340 -12.04 -0.79 8.94
C ASN A 340 -11.50 -2.23 8.99
N THR A 341 -11.20 -2.74 10.18
CA THR A 341 -10.61 -4.07 10.36
C THR A 341 -11.47 -5.19 9.74
N ARG A 342 -12.79 -5.05 9.77
CA ARG A 342 -13.72 -6.04 9.19
C ARG A 342 -13.76 -5.95 7.66
N SER A 343 -13.77 -4.73 7.09
CA SER A 343 -13.84 -4.53 5.64
C SER A 343 -12.53 -4.89 4.93
N ILE A 344 -11.38 -4.79 5.59
CA ILE A 344 -10.09 -5.20 5.02
C ILE A 344 -10.13 -6.68 4.57
N GLY A 345 -10.64 -7.58 5.43
CA GLY A 345 -10.75 -9.01 5.09
C GLY A 345 -11.73 -9.30 3.96
N LYS A 346 -12.77 -8.48 3.82
CA LYS A 346 -13.84 -8.60 2.82
C LYS A 346 -13.54 -7.88 1.50
N GLN A 347 -12.35 -7.31 1.33
CA GLN A 347 -11.98 -6.63 0.10
C GLN A 347 -12.05 -7.60 -1.09
N MET A 348 -12.74 -7.19 -2.15
CA MET A 348 -12.89 -7.99 -3.36
C MET A 348 -11.58 -8.06 -4.16
N MET A 349 -11.43 -9.08 -4.98
CA MET A 349 -10.31 -9.15 -5.91
C MET A 349 -10.46 -8.11 -7.01
N PRO A 350 -9.39 -7.35 -7.33
CA PRO A 350 -9.44 -6.30 -8.34
C PRO A 350 -9.27 -6.87 -9.76
N ILE A 351 -9.96 -7.95 -10.10
CA ILE A 351 -9.84 -8.64 -11.39
C ILE A 351 -11.05 -8.31 -12.26
N LYS A 352 -10.80 -7.83 -13.48
CA LYS A 352 -11.84 -7.75 -14.51
C LYS A 352 -11.93 -9.11 -15.21
N LEU A 353 -13.01 -9.81 -14.96
CA LEU A 353 -13.28 -11.10 -15.57
C LEU A 353 -13.85 -10.89 -16.99
N SER A 354 -13.44 -11.72 -17.94
CA SER A 354 -14.09 -11.87 -19.25
C SER A 354 -15.52 -12.38 -19.08
N SER A 355 -16.37 -12.29 -20.11
CA SER A 355 -17.77 -12.78 -20.04
C SER A 355 -17.84 -14.25 -19.64
N GLY A 356 -16.98 -15.10 -20.17
CA GLY A 356 -16.90 -16.51 -19.78
C GLY A 356 -16.39 -16.72 -18.34
N GLN A 357 -15.40 -15.94 -17.91
CA GLN A 357 -14.90 -15.97 -16.52
C GLN A 357 -15.93 -15.44 -15.51
N LYS A 358 -16.79 -14.48 -15.92
CA LYS A 358 -17.89 -14.00 -15.07
C LYS A 358 -18.96 -15.07 -14.86
N MET A 359 -19.29 -15.83 -15.91
CA MET A 359 -20.23 -16.94 -15.81
C MET A 359 -19.72 -18.01 -14.82
N LEU A 360 -18.45 -18.36 -14.89
CA LEU A 360 -17.80 -19.28 -13.96
C LEU A 360 -17.81 -18.78 -12.51
N LEU A 361 -17.59 -17.49 -12.31
CA LEU A 361 -17.62 -16.91 -10.97
C LEU A 361 -19.03 -16.80 -10.42
N SER A 362 -20.05 -16.54 -11.26
CA SER A 362 -21.47 -16.55 -10.83
C SER A 362 -21.91 -17.96 -10.40
N GLU A 363 -21.61 -18.98 -11.18
CA GLU A 363 -21.89 -20.39 -10.81
C GLU A 363 -21.21 -20.77 -9.49
N PHE A 364 -20.00 -20.26 -9.24
CA PHE A 364 -19.30 -20.47 -7.97
C PHE A 364 -19.95 -19.75 -6.79
N LEU A 365 -20.36 -18.48 -6.99
CA LEU A 365 -21.00 -17.68 -5.94
C LEU A 365 -22.39 -18.22 -5.61
N ASP A 366 -23.12 -18.71 -6.60
CA ASP A 366 -24.44 -19.33 -6.44
C ASP A 366 -24.30 -20.67 -5.67
N GLY A 367 -23.31 -21.49 -6.00
CA GLY A 367 -23.01 -22.71 -5.26
C GLY A 367 -22.57 -22.49 -3.80
N LEU A 368 -21.91 -21.35 -3.51
CA LEU A 368 -21.58 -20.96 -2.13
C LEU A 368 -22.81 -20.48 -1.35
N ALA A 369 -23.75 -19.81 -2.02
CA ALA A 369 -25.00 -19.37 -1.38
C ALA A 369 -25.89 -20.55 -1.02
N GLU A 370 -25.96 -21.57 -1.85
CA GLU A 370 -26.72 -22.82 -1.57
C GLU A 370 -26.12 -23.59 -0.40
N ASN A 371 -24.80 -23.66 -0.27
CA ASN A 371 -24.14 -24.37 0.85
C ASN A 371 -24.23 -23.62 2.18
N THR A 372 -24.44 -22.28 2.19
CA THR A 372 -24.63 -21.51 3.41
C THR A 372 -26.08 -21.49 3.93
N MET A 373 -27.05 -21.98 3.16
CA MET A 373 -28.44 -22.17 3.61
C MET A 373 -28.69 -23.56 4.21
N ASN A 374 -27.75 -24.50 4.09
CA ASN A 374 -27.87 -25.86 4.61
C ASN A 374 -27.04 -26.13 5.88
N ASP A 375 -26.36 -25.14 6.43
CA ASP A 375 -25.71 -25.12 7.74
C ASP A 375 -26.40 -24.07 8.67
#